data_0f292c45699b71363fbcf5eb507b58b0
#
_entry.id   0f292c45699b71363fbcf5eb507b58b0
#
_cell.length_a   1.000
_cell.length_b   1.000
_cell.length_c   1.000
_cell.angle_alpha   90.00
_cell.angle_beta   90.00
_cell.angle_gamma   90.00
#
_symmetry.space_group_name_H-M   'P 1'
#
loop_
_entity.id
_entity.type
_entity.pdbx_description
1 polymer ?
#
loop_
_entity_poly.entity_id
_entity_poly.type
_entity_poly.pdbx_seq_one_letter_code
_entity_poly.pdbx_strand_id
1 'polypeptide(L)'
;MAEEKILIVDDEEDILELVGYNLAREGYKIIKALSGEEALRLSRSEMPNLIILDLMLPGIDGLEVLKRLKKDLKTINIPTILLTAKGEESDIVAGLELGADDYITKPFSPQILLARIRAVLRRQLEESVDFQAVIQIHDFEIHPGRRSVKVNGNSVELTFTEFQTLFLLARRPGWVYTRTQIVDSIRGDDYPVTDRSVDVQIAGLRKKLGTHGHYVETVRGVGYRFKERA
;
A
#
# COMPACT_ATOMS: atom_id res chain seq x y z
N MET A 1 21.08 -7.44 10.92
CA MET A 1 20.01 -6.84 10.09
C MET A 1 19.36 -5.81 10.97
N ALA A 2 19.03 -4.61 10.47
CA ALA A 2 18.28 -3.63 11.25
C ALA A 2 16.90 -4.22 11.56
N GLU A 3 16.47 -4.16 12.83
CA GLU A 3 15.13 -4.62 13.22
C GLU A 3 14.08 -3.73 12.54
N GLU A 4 13.18 -4.36 11.77
CA GLU A 4 12.09 -3.64 11.13
C GLU A 4 11.12 -3.10 12.18
N LYS A 5 10.80 -1.80 12.08
CA LYS A 5 9.91 -1.10 13.00
C LYS A 5 8.47 -1.19 12.51
N ILE A 6 7.56 -1.61 13.36
CA ILE A 6 6.11 -1.62 13.07
C ILE A 6 5.39 -0.70 14.05
N LEU A 7 4.65 0.27 13.51
CA LEU A 7 3.75 1.11 14.30
C LEU A 7 2.36 0.46 14.33
N ILE A 8 1.86 0.19 15.53
CA ILE A 8 0.49 -0.33 15.75
C ILE A 8 -0.33 0.80 16.34
N VAL A 9 -1.48 1.06 15.75
CA VAL A 9 -2.42 2.13 16.13
C VAL A 9 -3.78 1.51 16.40
N ASP A 10 -4.20 1.54 17.65
CA ASP A 10 -5.49 1.03 18.12
C ASP A 10 -5.79 1.69 19.46
N ASP A 11 -7.02 2.07 19.75
CA ASP A 11 -7.40 2.65 21.06
C ASP A 11 -7.62 1.59 22.14
N GLU A 12 -7.74 0.32 21.74
CA GLU A 12 -7.84 -0.82 22.63
C GLU A 12 -6.44 -1.32 23.04
N GLU A 13 -6.04 -1.06 24.29
CA GLU A 13 -4.75 -1.51 24.83
C GLU A 13 -4.54 -3.04 24.71
N ASP A 14 -5.59 -3.81 24.87
CA ASP A 14 -5.54 -5.28 24.75
C ASP A 14 -5.16 -5.72 23.33
N ILE A 15 -5.62 -5.02 22.31
CA ILE A 15 -5.23 -5.27 20.90
C ILE A 15 -3.77 -4.90 20.69
N LEU A 16 -3.34 -3.73 21.19
CA LEU A 16 -1.93 -3.32 21.11
C LEU A 16 -1.00 -4.31 21.80
N GLU A 17 -1.39 -4.85 22.96
CA GLU A 17 -0.61 -5.85 23.68
C GLU A 17 -0.57 -7.18 22.91
N LEU A 18 -1.72 -7.68 22.47
CA LEU A 18 -1.83 -8.94 21.74
C LEU A 18 -1.02 -8.90 20.43
N VAL A 19 -1.21 -7.86 19.63
CA VAL A 19 -0.51 -7.71 18.35
C VAL A 19 0.97 -7.47 18.60
N GLY A 20 1.30 -6.56 19.51
CA GLY A 20 2.67 -6.22 19.84
C GLY A 20 3.46 -7.42 20.35
N TYR A 21 2.87 -8.24 21.23
CA TYR A 21 3.52 -9.46 21.74
C TYR A 21 3.85 -10.45 20.60
N ASN A 22 2.89 -10.70 19.71
CA ASN A 22 3.10 -11.64 18.61
C ASN A 22 4.18 -11.13 17.63
N LEU A 23 4.17 -9.84 17.30
CA LEU A 23 5.16 -9.23 16.40
C LEU A 23 6.56 -9.16 17.02
N ALA A 24 6.66 -8.84 18.31
CA ALA A 24 7.95 -8.82 19.01
C ALA A 24 8.62 -10.21 19.04
N ARG A 25 7.84 -11.29 19.19
CA ARG A 25 8.35 -12.67 19.10
C ARG A 25 8.93 -13.03 17.72
N GLU A 26 8.51 -12.35 16.68
CA GLU A 26 9.01 -12.51 15.31
C GLU A 26 10.23 -11.61 15.03
N GLY A 27 10.68 -10.83 16.02
CA GLY A 27 11.86 -9.97 15.91
C GLY A 27 11.59 -8.56 15.41
N TYR A 28 10.33 -8.12 15.35
CA TYR A 28 9.99 -6.74 14.98
C TYR A 28 10.14 -5.78 16.17
N LYS A 29 10.59 -4.56 15.89
CA LYS A 29 10.56 -3.48 16.87
C LYS A 29 9.18 -2.81 16.86
N ILE A 30 8.50 -2.80 18.01
CA ILE A 30 7.13 -2.33 18.12
C ILE A 30 7.08 -0.90 18.62
N ILE A 31 6.27 -0.07 17.96
CA ILE A 31 5.87 1.26 18.36
C ILE A 31 4.35 1.22 18.51
N LYS A 32 3.81 1.77 19.59
CA LYS A 32 2.37 1.76 19.88
C LYS A 32 1.85 3.18 19.89
N ALA A 33 0.64 3.38 19.41
CA ALA A 33 -0.11 4.62 19.48
C ALA A 33 -1.58 4.32 19.83
N LEU A 34 -2.16 5.11 20.73
CA LEU A 34 -3.53 4.98 21.21
C LEU A 34 -4.51 5.93 20.48
N SER A 35 -3.99 6.77 19.59
CA SER A 35 -4.82 7.76 18.87
C SER A 35 -4.25 8.07 17.49
N GLY A 36 -5.11 8.63 16.62
CA GLY A 36 -4.70 9.09 15.30
C GLY A 36 -3.67 10.19 15.32
N GLU A 37 -3.76 11.13 16.28
CA GLU A 37 -2.81 12.22 16.45
C GLU A 37 -1.42 11.68 16.80
N GLU A 38 -1.36 10.74 17.73
CA GLU A 38 -0.12 10.09 18.12
C GLU A 38 0.49 9.29 16.98
N ALA A 39 -0.33 8.57 16.22
CA ALA A 39 0.08 7.83 15.03
C ALA A 39 0.76 8.74 14.01
N LEU A 40 0.18 9.91 13.69
CA LEU A 40 0.74 10.87 12.76
C LEU A 40 2.09 11.43 13.26
N ARG A 41 2.20 11.72 14.55
CA ARG A 41 3.44 12.19 15.16
C ARG A 41 4.54 11.14 15.10
N LEU A 42 4.23 9.91 15.53
CA LEU A 42 5.18 8.80 15.58
C LEU A 42 5.60 8.33 14.18
N SER A 43 4.70 8.33 13.21
CA SER A 43 5.05 8.01 11.81
C SER A 43 6.13 8.93 11.25
N ARG A 44 6.09 10.22 11.59
CA ARG A 44 7.10 11.20 11.14
C ARG A 44 8.42 11.12 11.90
N SER A 45 8.38 10.87 13.20
CA SER A 45 9.59 10.85 14.04
C SER A 45 10.34 9.54 14.00
N GLU A 46 9.61 8.42 13.97
CA GLU A 46 10.19 7.07 14.03
C GLU A 46 10.41 6.44 12.66
N MET A 47 9.71 6.93 11.63
CA MET A 47 9.78 6.40 10.26
C MET A 47 9.65 4.87 10.24
N PRO A 48 8.50 4.31 10.66
CA PRO A 48 8.31 2.86 10.72
C PRO A 48 8.35 2.24 9.32
N ASN A 49 8.69 0.97 9.24
CA ASN A 49 8.68 0.21 7.99
C ASN A 49 7.27 -0.22 7.57
N LEU A 50 6.33 -0.26 8.53
CA LEU A 50 4.93 -0.58 8.29
C LEU A 50 4.06 0.01 9.39
N ILE A 51 2.83 0.40 9.03
CA ILE A 51 1.80 0.86 9.96
C ILE A 51 0.63 -0.12 9.94
N ILE A 52 0.18 -0.55 11.12
CA ILE A 52 -1.09 -1.25 11.32
C ILE A 52 -2.02 -0.21 11.94
N LEU A 53 -3.14 0.08 11.29
CA LEU A 53 -3.99 1.20 11.62
C LEU A 53 -5.44 0.76 11.79
N ASP A 54 -5.98 0.91 13.00
CA ASP A 54 -7.41 0.77 13.21
C ASP A 54 -8.18 1.93 12.56
N LEU A 55 -9.32 1.62 11.97
CA LEU A 55 -10.24 2.62 11.43
C LEU A 55 -11.09 3.28 12.51
N MET A 56 -11.45 2.54 13.54
CA MET A 56 -12.35 2.98 14.61
C MET A 56 -11.60 3.66 15.76
N LEU A 57 -10.92 4.78 15.45
CA LEU A 57 -10.18 5.55 16.45
C LEU A 57 -11.01 6.72 17.00
N PRO A 58 -10.91 7.04 18.29
CA PRO A 58 -11.50 8.26 18.85
C PRO A 58 -10.75 9.50 18.35
N GLY A 59 -11.48 10.60 18.16
CA GLY A 59 -10.91 11.87 17.67
C GLY A 59 -10.71 11.86 16.16
N ILE A 60 -9.49 11.74 15.69
CA ILE A 60 -9.20 11.62 14.25
C ILE A 60 -9.34 10.14 13.87
N ASP A 61 -10.34 9.83 13.03
CA ASP A 61 -10.56 8.47 12.55
C ASP A 61 -9.42 7.93 11.67
N GLY A 62 -9.35 6.60 11.54
CA GLY A 62 -8.27 5.94 10.80
C GLY A 62 -8.21 6.30 9.32
N LEU A 63 -9.34 6.58 8.65
CA LEU A 63 -9.34 7.01 7.25
C LEU A 63 -8.72 8.41 7.09
N GLU A 64 -9.02 9.33 7.99
CA GLU A 64 -8.39 10.67 7.96
C GLU A 64 -6.90 10.58 8.33
N VAL A 65 -6.50 9.69 9.27
CA VAL A 65 -5.08 9.39 9.55
C VAL A 65 -4.40 8.88 8.29
N LEU A 66 -4.95 7.87 7.63
CA LEU A 66 -4.42 7.32 6.38
C LEU A 66 -4.27 8.40 5.31
N LYS A 67 -5.30 9.21 5.10
CA LYS A 67 -5.29 10.31 4.14
C LYS A 67 -4.16 11.31 4.41
N ARG A 68 -3.89 11.65 5.66
CA ARG A 68 -2.78 12.52 6.04
C ARG A 68 -1.43 11.88 5.83
N LEU A 69 -1.28 10.59 6.19
CA LEU A 69 -0.06 9.83 5.92
C LEU A 69 0.26 9.77 4.42
N LYS A 70 -0.76 9.53 3.58
CA LYS A 70 -0.60 9.40 2.11
C LYS A 70 -0.52 10.75 1.38
N LYS A 71 -0.67 11.88 2.08
CA LYS A 71 -0.42 13.24 1.57
C LYS A 71 0.92 13.82 1.98
N ASP A 72 1.57 13.27 2.99
CA ASP A 72 2.86 13.77 3.48
C ASP A 72 4.01 13.05 2.77
N LEU A 73 4.89 13.80 2.14
CA LEU A 73 6.06 13.31 1.39
C LEU A 73 6.98 12.38 2.21
N LYS A 74 7.02 12.56 3.53
CA LYS A 74 7.84 11.73 4.41
C LYS A 74 7.20 10.36 4.67
N THR A 75 5.88 10.30 4.72
CA THR A 75 5.15 9.10 5.15
C THR A 75 4.36 8.42 4.03
N ILE A 76 4.23 9.03 2.86
CA ILE A 76 3.46 8.50 1.71
C ILE A 76 3.87 7.08 1.31
N ASN A 77 5.16 6.77 1.42
CA ASN A 77 5.73 5.47 1.04
C ASN A 77 5.71 4.44 2.18
N ILE A 78 5.25 4.80 3.38
CA ILE A 78 5.11 3.83 4.47
C ILE A 78 3.88 2.98 4.20
N PRO A 79 4.03 1.66 4.01
CA PRO A 79 2.88 0.78 3.79
C PRO A 79 1.99 0.74 5.02
N THR A 80 0.68 0.69 4.77
CA THR A 80 -0.34 0.74 5.81
C THR A 80 -1.33 -0.39 5.63
N ILE A 81 -1.47 -1.25 6.66
CA ILE A 81 -2.48 -2.29 6.76
C ILE A 81 -3.60 -1.75 7.65
N LEU A 82 -4.83 -1.75 7.15
CA LEU A 82 -6.00 -1.30 7.91
C LEU A 82 -6.59 -2.45 8.73
N LEU A 83 -6.98 -2.16 9.97
CA LEU A 83 -7.86 -3.02 10.76
C LEU A 83 -9.28 -2.45 10.65
N THR A 84 -10.25 -3.28 10.31
CA THR A 84 -11.64 -2.85 10.08
C THR A 84 -12.63 -3.82 10.73
N ALA A 85 -13.80 -3.34 11.10
CA ALA A 85 -14.87 -4.21 11.59
C ALA A 85 -15.46 -5.05 10.44
N LYS A 86 -16.00 -6.20 10.78
CA LYS A 86 -16.65 -7.08 9.80
C LYS A 86 -17.94 -6.44 9.27
N GLY A 87 -18.04 -6.28 7.95
CA GLY A 87 -19.24 -5.79 7.27
C GLY A 87 -19.16 -4.37 6.69
N GLU A 88 -18.06 -3.65 6.91
CA GLU A 88 -17.87 -2.27 6.40
C GLU A 88 -17.15 -2.27 5.05
N GLU A 89 -17.81 -2.80 4.01
CA GLU A 89 -17.24 -2.80 2.66
C GLU A 89 -16.93 -1.37 2.16
N SER A 90 -17.72 -0.38 2.57
CA SER A 90 -17.52 1.03 2.22
C SER A 90 -16.18 1.55 2.72
N ASP A 91 -15.79 1.21 3.95
CA ASP A 91 -14.56 1.68 4.58
C ASP A 91 -13.34 0.98 3.99
N ILE A 92 -13.49 -0.28 3.62
CA ILE A 92 -12.46 -1.02 2.88
C ILE A 92 -12.19 -0.33 1.54
N VAL A 93 -13.25 -0.03 0.77
CA VAL A 93 -13.14 0.66 -0.52
C VAL A 93 -12.50 2.04 -0.32
N ALA A 94 -13.00 2.83 0.64
CA ALA A 94 -12.45 4.15 0.94
C ALA A 94 -10.97 4.10 1.35
N GLY A 95 -10.59 3.15 2.21
CA GLY A 95 -9.21 2.96 2.63
C GLY A 95 -8.29 2.61 1.46
N LEU A 96 -8.74 1.74 0.54
CA LEU A 96 -7.98 1.39 -0.66
C LEU A 96 -7.86 2.56 -1.64
N GLU A 97 -8.92 3.36 -1.81
CA GLU A 97 -8.88 4.60 -2.61
C GLU A 97 -7.91 5.64 -2.03
N LEU A 98 -7.80 5.71 -0.71
CA LEU A 98 -6.85 6.57 -0.02
C LEU A 98 -5.42 6.05 -0.07
N GLY A 99 -5.19 4.81 -0.54
CA GLY A 99 -3.87 4.23 -0.74
C GLY A 99 -3.39 3.31 0.37
N ALA A 100 -4.31 2.66 1.09
CA ALA A 100 -3.96 1.53 1.95
C ALA A 100 -3.38 0.37 1.13
N ASP A 101 -2.40 -0.31 1.69
CA ASP A 101 -1.69 -1.40 1.01
C ASP A 101 -2.37 -2.75 1.25
N ASP A 102 -3.07 -2.90 2.38
CA ASP A 102 -3.85 -4.07 2.75
C ASP A 102 -4.92 -3.73 3.80
N TYR A 103 -5.83 -4.68 4.07
CA TYR A 103 -6.78 -4.61 5.18
C TYR A 103 -7.00 -5.97 5.82
N ILE A 104 -7.41 -5.96 7.09
CA ILE A 104 -7.76 -7.17 7.85
C ILE A 104 -9.01 -6.88 8.65
N THR A 105 -10.00 -7.76 8.58
CA THR A 105 -11.25 -7.63 9.34
C THR A 105 -11.11 -8.18 10.76
N LYS A 106 -11.56 -7.42 11.75
CA LYS A 106 -11.72 -7.88 13.14
C LYS A 106 -12.97 -8.80 13.28
N PRO A 107 -12.91 -9.91 14.03
CA PRO A 107 -11.73 -10.46 14.71
C PRO A 107 -10.79 -11.18 13.74
N PHE A 108 -9.50 -11.06 13.96
CA PHE A 108 -8.47 -11.67 13.13
C PHE A 108 -7.59 -12.67 13.89
N SER A 109 -7.01 -13.60 13.16
CA SER A 109 -5.98 -14.47 13.68
C SER A 109 -4.61 -13.76 13.66
N PRO A 110 -3.83 -13.79 14.76
CA PRO A 110 -2.46 -13.27 14.76
C PRO A 110 -1.58 -13.87 13.66
N GLN A 111 -1.80 -15.14 13.29
CA GLN A 111 -1.06 -15.79 12.20
C GLN A 111 -1.38 -15.19 10.84
N ILE A 112 -2.64 -14.85 10.57
CA ILE A 112 -3.06 -14.18 9.33
C ILE A 112 -2.45 -12.79 9.27
N LEU A 113 -2.49 -12.03 10.38
CA LEU A 113 -1.87 -10.70 10.46
C LEU A 113 -0.37 -10.78 10.16
N LEU A 114 0.35 -11.71 10.79
CA LEU A 114 1.78 -11.95 10.55
C LEU A 114 2.08 -12.29 9.08
N ALA A 115 1.29 -13.17 8.48
CA ALA A 115 1.45 -13.54 7.07
C ALA A 115 1.32 -12.32 6.14
N ARG A 116 0.35 -11.44 6.40
CA ARG A 116 0.14 -10.20 5.63
C ARG A 116 1.27 -9.18 5.83
N ILE A 117 1.71 -8.98 7.07
CA ILE A 117 2.85 -8.11 7.37
C ILE A 117 4.10 -8.58 6.62
N ARG A 118 4.41 -9.88 6.70
CA ARG A 118 5.55 -10.46 5.96
C ARG A 118 5.42 -10.28 4.46
N ALA A 119 4.22 -10.45 3.91
CA ALA A 119 3.97 -10.26 2.48
C ALA A 119 4.18 -8.80 2.06
N VAL A 120 3.73 -7.83 2.85
CA VAL A 120 3.92 -6.40 2.59
C VAL A 120 5.39 -5.99 2.72
N LEU A 121 6.10 -6.42 3.77
CA LEU A 121 7.51 -6.10 4.00
C LEU A 121 8.44 -6.79 3.01
N ARG A 122 8.20 -8.07 2.68
CA ARG A 122 8.98 -8.81 1.67
C ARG A 122 8.97 -8.10 0.33
N ARG A 123 7.82 -7.59 -0.11
CA ARG A 123 7.73 -6.83 -1.36
C ARG A 123 8.66 -5.62 -1.35
N GLN A 124 8.79 -4.94 -0.22
CA GLN A 124 9.77 -3.84 -0.09
C GLN A 124 11.21 -4.32 -0.26
N LEU A 125 11.55 -5.54 0.15
CA LEU A 125 12.90 -6.09 0.10
C LEU A 125 13.21 -6.72 -1.28
N GLU A 126 12.32 -7.50 -1.85
CA GLU A 126 12.49 -8.13 -3.17
C GLU A 126 12.63 -7.09 -4.29
N GLU A 127 11.98 -5.94 -4.13
CA GLU A 127 12.14 -4.79 -4.98
C GLU A 127 13.55 -4.20 -4.96
N SER A 128 14.31 -4.38 -3.89
CA SER A 128 15.66 -3.82 -3.79
C SER A 128 16.70 -4.55 -4.65
N VAL A 129 16.44 -5.77 -5.12
CA VAL A 129 17.43 -6.63 -5.82
C VAL A 129 17.29 -6.56 -7.34
N ASP A 130 16.09 -6.34 -7.90
CA ASP A 130 15.83 -6.34 -9.36
C ASP A 130 15.67 -4.92 -9.98
N PHE A 131 15.94 -3.87 -9.19
CA PHE A 131 15.51 -2.49 -9.48
C PHE A 131 16.61 -1.51 -9.89
N GLN A 132 17.69 -1.96 -10.54
CA GLN A 132 18.72 -1.01 -10.99
C GLN A 132 18.38 -0.30 -12.30
N ALA A 133 17.50 -0.85 -13.10
CA ALA A 133 17.17 -0.27 -14.40
C ALA A 133 15.99 0.71 -14.31
N VAL A 134 16.25 1.98 -14.61
CA VAL A 134 15.21 2.98 -14.82
C VAL A 134 14.40 2.58 -16.04
N ILE A 135 13.06 2.50 -15.88
CA ILE A 135 12.16 2.30 -17.03
C ILE A 135 11.90 3.66 -17.67
N GLN A 136 12.32 3.82 -18.90
CA GLN A 136 11.95 4.96 -19.73
C GLN A 136 10.99 4.45 -20.82
N ILE A 137 9.75 4.89 -20.76
CA ILE A 137 8.72 4.53 -21.72
C ILE A 137 7.76 5.68 -21.95
N HIS A 138 7.57 6.06 -23.20
CA HIS A 138 6.83 7.28 -23.59
C HIS A 138 7.37 8.49 -22.80
N ASP A 139 6.48 9.19 -22.11
CA ASP A 139 6.80 10.35 -21.28
C ASP A 139 7.18 9.99 -19.83
N PHE A 140 7.25 8.69 -19.52
CA PHE A 140 7.51 8.19 -18.16
C PHE A 140 8.97 7.85 -17.92
N GLU A 141 9.46 8.28 -16.77
CA GLU A 141 10.71 7.87 -16.16
C GLU A 141 10.39 7.26 -14.79
N ILE A 142 10.51 5.94 -14.67
CA ILE A 142 10.15 5.20 -13.46
C ILE A 142 11.45 4.69 -12.85
N HIS A 143 11.77 5.15 -11.64
CA HIS A 143 12.93 4.72 -10.86
C HIS A 143 12.49 3.73 -9.77
N PRO A 144 12.64 2.42 -9.97
CA PRO A 144 12.16 1.44 -9.00
C PRO A 144 12.83 1.60 -7.64
N GLY A 145 14.15 1.62 -7.58
CA GLY A 145 14.90 1.72 -6.32
C GLY A 145 14.68 3.02 -5.52
N ARG A 146 14.22 4.10 -6.19
CA ARG A 146 13.85 5.36 -5.53
C ARG A 146 12.34 5.50 -5.32
N ARG A 147 11.56 4.56 -5.85
CA ARG A 147 10.08 4.61 -5.91
C ARG A 147 9.56 5.96 -6.40
N SER A 148 10.23 6.50 -7.40
CA SER A 148 9.87 7.79 -7.97
C SER A 148 9.43 7.65 -9.42
N VAL A 149 8.45 8.45 -9.79
CA VAL A 149 7.91 8.53 -11.15
C VAL A 149 7.98 9.97 -11.61
N LYS A 150 8.47 10.17 -12.81
CA LYS A 150 8.33 11.44 -13.51
C LYS A 150 7.56 11.23 -14.80
N VAL A 151 6.76 12.22 -15.15
CA VAL A 151 6.02 12.28 -16.41
C VAL A 151 6.32 13.61 -17.06
N ASN A 152 6.88 13.60 -18.27
CA ASN A 152 7.42 14.80 -18.92
C ASN A 152 8.38 15.60 -18.00
N GLY A 153 9.24 14.91 -17.24
CA GLY A 153 10.19 15.51 -16.32
C GLY A 153 9.59 15.99 -14.99
N ASN A 154 8.25 16.02 -14.84
CA ASN A 154 7.58 16.43 -13.61
C ASN A 154 7.35 15.23 -12.68
N SER A 155 7.69 15.38 -11.41
CA SER A 155 7.48 14.34 -10.41
C SER A 155 5.97 14.11 -10.16
N VAL A 156 5.58 12.83 -10.12
CA VAL A 156 4.21 12.41 -9.77
C VAL A 156 4.27 11.62 -8.46
N GLU A 157 3.47 12.06 -7.49
CA GLU A 157 3.42 11.45 -6.17
C GLU A 157 2.42 10.29 -6.15
N LEU A 158 2.94 9.08 -6.06
CA LEU A 158 2.16 7.86 -5.98
C LEU A 158 2.29 7.24 -4.58
N THR A 159 1.20 6.64 -4.11
CA THR A 159 1.27 5.75 -2.94
C THR A 159 2.09 4.51 -3.29
N PHE A 160 2.48 3.74 -2.27
CA PHE A 160 3.20 2.49 -2.49
C PHE A 160 2.48 1.56 -3.48
N THR A 161 1.20 1.29 -3.27
CA THR A 161 0.42 0.40 -4.12
C THR A 161 0.21 0.94 -5.54
N GLU A 162 -0.01 2.25 -5.69
CA GLU A 162 -0.10 2.88 -7.02
C GLU A 162 1.20 2.79 -7.80
N PHE A 163 2.33 3.02 -7.11
CA PHE A 163 3.65 2.87 -7.70
C PHE A 163 3.88 1.43 -8.17
N GLN A 164 3.59 0.44 -7.32
CA GLN A 164 3.73 -0.98 -7.64
C GLN A 164 2.89 -1.38 -8.84
N THR A 165 1.63 -0.94 -8.86
CA THR A 165 0.73 -1.20 -9.99
C THR A 165 1.30 -0.62 -11.29
N LEU A 166 1.72 0.64 -11.28
CA LEU A 166 2.32 1.28 -12.45
C LEU A 166 3.58 0.55 -12.91
N PHE A 167 4.46 0.24 -11.97
CA PHE A 167 5.72 -0.44 -12.25
C PHE A 167 5.51 -1.84 -12.83
N LEU A 168 4.60 -2.64 -12.24
CA LEU A 168 4.23 -3.95 -12.75
C LEU A 168 3.79 -3.88 -14.22
N LEU A 169 2.87 -2.95 -14.51
CA LEU A 169 2.33 -2.80 -15.86
C LEU A 169 3.39 -2.27 -16.85
N ALA A 170 4.21 -1.31 -16.42
CA ALA A 170 5.24 -0.67 -17.27
C ALA A 170 6.46 -1.56 -17.54
N ARG A 171 6.74 -2.58 -16.73
CA ARG A 171 7.83 -3.56 -16.97
C ARG A 171 7.63 -4.37 -18.24
N ARG A 172 6.39 -4.62 -18.65
CA ARG A 172 6.05 -5.37 -19.86
C ARG A 172 4.93 -4.65 -20.61
N PRO A 173 5.24 -3.58 -21.33
CA PRO A 173 4.24 -2.84 -22.09
C PRO A 173 3.52 -3.75 -23.09
N GLY A 174 2.22 -3.53 -23.28
CA GLY A 174 1.37 -4.36 -24.11
C GLY A 174 0.88 -5.66 -23.44
N TRP A 175 1.57 -6.14 -22.40
CA TRP A 175 1.14 -7.35 -21.68
C TRP A 175 -0.07 -7.07 -20.80
N VAL A 176 -1.09 -7.93 -20.90
CA VAL A 176 -2.33 -7.79 -20.10
C VAL A 176 -2.20 -8.61 -18.81
N TYR A 177 -2.33 -7.91 -17.69
CA TYR A 177 -2.41 -8.53 -16.37
C TYR A 177 -3.88 -8.63 -15.95
N THR A 178 -4.31 -9.82 -15.52
CA THR A 178 -5.63 -9.99 -14.90
C THR A 178 -5.67 -9.28 -13.54
N ARG A 179 -6.87 -9.02 -13.02
CA ARG A 179 -7.03 -8.44 -11.69
C ARG A 179 -6.36 -9.29 -10.61
N THR A 180 -6.55 -10.60 -10.69
CA THR A 180 -5.89 -11.56 -9.79
C THR A 180 -4.36 -11.43 -9.87
N GLN A 181 -3.78 -11.46 -11.07
CA GLN A 181 -2.33 -11.32 -11.24
C GLN A 181 -1.78 -9.99 -10.71
N ILE A 182 -2.54 -8.89 -10.84
CA ILE A 182 -2.16 -7.60 -10.26
C ILE A 182 -2.16 -7.70 -8.72
N VAL A 183 -3.21 -8.30 -8.14
CA VAL A 183 -3.30 -8.48 -6.69
C VAL A 183 -2.18 -9.38 -6.18
N ASP A 184 -1.99 -10.55 -6.79
CA ASP A 184 -0.95 -11.51 -6.39
C ASP A 184 0.45 -10.88 -6.47
N SER A 185 0.71 -10.11 -7.53
CA SER A 185 1.99 -9.40 -7.69
C SER A 185 2.17 -8.28 -6.66
N ILE A 186 1.09 -7.61 -6.24
CA ILE A 186 1.15 -6.49 -5.30
C ILE A 186 0.92 -6.94 -3.86
N ARG A 187 0.14 -7.99 -3.62
CA ARG A 187 -0.31 -8.42 -2.29
C ARG A 187 0.08 -9.84 -1.89
N GLY A 188 0.62 -10.63 -2.81
CA GLY A 188 1.03 -12.03 -2.63
C GLY A 188 -0.09 -13.03 -2.91
N ASP A 189 0.30 -14.28 -3.14
CA ASP A 189 -0.61 -15.41 -3.32
C ASP A 189 -1.48 -15.59 -2.06
N ASP A 190 -2.72 -16.05 -2.19
CA ASP A 190 -3.73 -16.25 -1.13
C ASP A 190 -4.45 -14.99 -0.61
N TYR A 191 -4.42 -13.87 -1.32
CA TYR A 191 -5.23 -12.72 -0.94
C TYR A 191 -6.68 -12.90 -1.42
N PRO A 192 -7.70 -12.84 -0.54
CA PRO A 192 -9.10 -12.88 -0.97
C PRO A 192 -9.41 -11.60 -1.77
N VAL A 193 -9.45 -11.76 -3.07
CA VAL A 193 -9.63 -10.64 -4.01
C VAL A 193 -11.10 -10.26 -4.09
N THR A 194 -11.41 -8.99 -3.87
CA THR A 194 -12.58 -8.39 -4.50
C THR A 194 -12.10 -7.68 -5.77
N ASP A 195 -12.63 -8.03 -6.94
CA ASP A 195 -12.31 -7.39 -8.23
C ASP A 195 -12.39 -5.86 -8.18
N ARG A 196 -13.23 -5.33 -7.31
CA ARG A 196 -13.40 -3.89 -7.07
C ARG A 196 -12.14 -3.19 -6.53
N SER A 197 -11.31 -3.87 -5.75
CA SER A 197 -10.13 -3.24 -5.14
C SER A 197 -9.09 -2.80 -6.18
N VAL A 198 -8.90 -3.59 -7.24
CA VAL A 198 -7.97 -3.26 -8.33
C VAL A 198 -8.50 -2.12 -9.18
N ASP A 199 -9.80 -2.13 -9.50
CA ASP A 199 -10.43 -1.11 -10.32
C ASP A 199 -10.34 0.27 -9.66
N VAL A 200 -10.50 0.32 -8.34
CA VAL A 200 -10.34 1.51 -7.51
C VAL A 200 -8.90 2.03 -7.55
N GLN A 201 -7.92 1.14 -7.36
CA GLN A 201 -6.50 1.53 -7.42
C GLN A 201 -6.10 2.06 -8.79
N ILE A 202 -6.56 1.42 -9.86
CA ILE A 202 -6.33 1.88 -11.24
C ILE A 202 -6.98 3.25 -11.47
N ALA A 203 -8.18 3.48 -10.94
CA ALA A 203 -8.84 4.78 -11.05
C ALA A 203 -8.04 5.87 -10.31
N GLY A 204 -7.56 5.60 -9.10
CA GLY A 204 -6.69 6.49 -8.32
C GLY A 204 -5.38 6.80 -9.05
N LEU A 205 -4.71 5.77 -9.54
CA LEU A 205 -3.49 5.90 -10.34
C LEU A 205 -3.71 6.79 -11.58
N ARG A 206 -4.74 6.51 -12.39
CA ARG A 206 -5.07 7.31 -13.58
C ARG A 206 -5.33 8.78 -13.24
N LYS A 207 -6.03 9.04 -12.14
CA LYS A 207 -6.31 10.41 -11.66
C LYS A 207 -5.01 11.16 -11.34
N LYS A 208 -4.04 10.52 -10.69
CA LYS A 208 -2.74 11.12 -10.35
C LYS A 208 -1.84 11.33 -11.57
N LEU A 209 -1.93 10.43 -12.55
CA LEU A 209 -1.23 10.57 -13.82
C LEU A 209 -1.84 11.65 -14.75
N GLY A 210 -3.02 12.16 -14.44
CA GLY A 210 -3.71 13.21 -15.19
C GLY A 210 -3.94 12.81 -16.66
N THR A 211 -3.51 13.64 -17.60
CA THR A 211 -3.63 13.37 -19.04
C THR A 211 -2.92 12.12 -19.49
N HIS A 212 -1.89 11.66 -18.76
CA HIS A 212 -1.12 10.45 -19.06
C HIS A 212 -1.76 9.17 -18.48
N GLY A 213 -2.85 9.29 -17.73
CA GLY A 213 -3.60 8.13 -17.21
C GLY A 213 -4.13 7.18 -18.31
N HIS A 214 -4.25 7.67 -19.56
CA HIS A 214 -4.67 6.87 -20.71
C HIS A 214 -3.66 5.78 -21.11
N TYR A 215 -2.40 5.88 -20.65
CA TYR A 215 -1.39 4.83 -20.87
C TYR A 215 -1.68 3.56 -20.07
N VAL A 216 -2.41 3.67 -18.98
CA VAL A 216 -2.93 2.51 -18.26
C VAL A 216 -4.29 2.13 -18.87
N GLU A 217 -4.31 1.12 -19.72
CA GLU A 217 -5.50 0.71 -20.47
C GLU A 217 -6.29 -0.39 -19.76
N THR A 218 -7.62 -0.33 -19.88
CA THR A 218 -8.52 -1.43 -19.50
C THR A 218 -8.72 -2.36 -20.69
N VAL A 219 -8.42 -3.63 -20.51
CA VAL A 219 -8.81 -4.69 -21.45
C VAL A 219 -10.08 -5.32 -20.90
N ARG A 220 -11.22 -4.97 -21.53
CA ARG A 220 -12.54 -5.37 -21.05
C ARG A 220 -12.64 -6.88 -20.87
N GLY A 221 -13.18 -7.31 -19.73
CA GLY A 221 -13.37 -8.72 -19.38
C GLY A 221 -12.07 -9.45 -18.97
N VAL A 222 -10.87 -8.82 -19.08
CA VAL A 222 -9.59 -9.44 -18.77
C VAL A 222 -8.87 -8.74 -17.61
N GLY A 223 -8.51 -7.47 -17.78
CA GLY A 223 -7.72 -6.74 -16.78
C GLY A 223 -7.13 -5.45 -17.32
N TYR A 224 -5.84 -5.22 -17.06
CA TYR A 224 -5.17 -3.96 -17.35
C TYR A 224 -3.80 -4.18 -18.01
N ARG A 225 -3.35 -3.19 -18.78
CA ARG A 225 -2.01 -3.15 -19.36
C ARG A 225 -1.47 -1.73 -19.43
N PHE A 226 -0.18 -1.58 -19.54
CA PHE A 226 0.45 -0.35 -19.99
C PHE A 226 0.55 -0.35 -21.52
N LYS A 227 0.23 0.77 -22.17
CA LYS A 227 0.33 0.89 -23.64
C LYS A 227 1.77 0.66 -24.10
N GLU A 228 1.92 -0.13 -25.16
CA GLU A 228 3.23 -0.39 -25.80
C GLU A 228 3.66 0.75 -26.73
N ARG A 229 2.67 1.36 -27.42
CA ARG A 229 2.91 2.46 -28.36
C ARG A 229 2.09 3.68 -27.98
N ALA A 230 2.64 4.88 -28.23
CA ALA A 230 1.95 6.14 -28.00
C ALA A 230 0.72 6.31 -28.90
#